data_4082912011caf12710bded2c9cd4468f
#
_entry.id   4082912011caf12710bded2c9cd4468f
#
_cell.length_a   1.000
_cell.length_b   1.000
_cell.length_c   1.000
_cell.angle_alpha   90.00
_cell.angle_beta   90.00
_cell.angle_gamma   90.00
#
_symmetry.space_group_name_H-M   'P 1'
#
loop_
_entity.id
_entity.type
_entity.pdbx_description
1 polymer ?
#
loop_
_entity_poly.entity_id
_entity_poly.type
_entity_poly.pdbx_seq_one_letter_code
_entity_poly.pdbx_strand_id
1 'polypeptide(L)'
;MVLPSSVVVLVDGDCKLCSGFVKFVAARDPRGACFFVTQQSDEGQMLLQAHGRPVDLTTIVTIERYPETAQGVGHATASFVKSTAVLRAMRVLCGLWWLLAAFLLVPCALRDCCYDLVARNRIALFGRQEACALPPAVLRKQINRPVPWLAEQGKVVESGKGS
;
A
#
# COMPACT_ATOMS: atom_id res chain seq x y z
N MET A 1 2.68 -15.39 -14.71
CA MET A 1 2.16 -14.54 -13.62
C MET A 1 2.78 -13.16 -13.78
N VAL A 2 2.02 -12.15 -14.17
CA VAL A 2 2.52 -10.78 -14.41
C VAL A 2 2.74 -10.11 -13.06
N LEU A 3 3.93 -9.54 -12.85
CA LEU A 3 4.21 -8.72 -11.66
C LEU A 3 3.73 -7.28 -11.92
N PRO A 4 3.22 -6.59 -10.88
CA PRO A 4 2.84 -5.20 -11.00
C PRO A 4 4.07 -4.32 -11.30
N SER A 5 3.88 -3.28 -12.08
CA SER A 5 4.93 -2.30 -12.38
C SER A 5 5.21 -1.38 -11.19
N SER A 6 4.20 -1.11 -10.39
CA SER A 6 4.29 -0.34 -9.14
C SER A 6 3.21 -0.77 -8.16
N VAL A 7 3.51 -0.60 -6.88
CA VAL A 7 2.63 -0.95 -5.76
C VAL A 7 2.53 0.25 -4.82
N VAL A 8 1.31 0.74 -4.60
CA VAL A 8 1.04 1.77 -3.60
C VAL A 8 0.47 1.11 -2.36
N VAL A 9 1.09 1.35 -1.22
CA VAL A 9 0.68 0.82 0.08
C VAL A 9 0.15 1.95 0.95
N LEU A 10 -1.12 1.90 1.26
CA LEU A 10 -1.80 2.87 2.11
C LEU A 10 -1.75 2.38 3.56
N VAL A 11 -1.09 3.15 4.41
CA VAL A 11 -0.81 2.80 5.81
C VAL A 11 -1.37 3.82 6.78
N ASP A 12 -1.61 3.38 8.01
CA ASP A 12 -1.91 4.30 9.11
C ASP A 12 -0.62 4.99 9.58
N GLY A 13 -0.57 6.31 9.47
CA GLY A 13 0.59 7.13 9.81
C GLY A 13 0.92 7.14 11.31
N ASP A 14 -0.05 6.89 12.18
CA ASP A 14 0.09 6.94 13.63
C ASP A 14 0.45 5.57 14.26
N CYS A 15 0.56 4.53 13.45
CA CYS A 15 0.79 3.17 13.91
C CYS A 15 2.27 2.80 13.83
N LYS A 16 2.89 2.46 14.96
CA LYS A 16 4.30 1.99 15.00
C LYS A 16 4.53 0.71 14.20
N LEU A 17 3.57 -0.21 14.21
CA LEU A 17 3.63 -1.43 13.42
C LEU A 17 3.67 -1.11 11.92
N CYS A 18 2.82 -0.19 11.47
CA CYS A 18 2.79 0.25 10.08
C CYS A 18 4.10 0.94 9.67
N SER A 19 4.63 1.80 10.53
CA SER A 19 5.95 2.42 10.30
C SER A 19 7.08 1.40 10.23
N GLY A 20 7.03 0.36 11.07
CA GLY A 20 7.97 -0.78 11.02
C GLY A 20 7.85 -1.55 9.71
N PHE A 21 6.65 -1.80 9.25
CA PHE A 21 6.37 -2.44 7.97
C PHE A 21 6.92 -1.62 6.79
N VAL A 22 6.67 -0.32 6.76
CA VAL A 22 7.21 0.58 5.72
C VAL A 22 8.74 0.53 5.69
N LYS A 23 9.41 0.63 6.85
CA LYS A 23 10.88 0.51 6.95
C LYS A 23 11.38 -0.83 6.43
N PHE A 24 10.71 -1.91 6.79
CA PHE A 24 11.06 -3.26 6.36
C PHE A 24 11.00 -3.42 4.85
N VAL A 25 9.88 -2.99 4.24
CA VAL A 25 9.67 -3.07 2.78
C VAL A 25 10.64 -2.16 2.05
N ALA A 26 10.77 -0.92 2.48
CA ALA A 26 11.65 0.07 1.86
C ALA A 26 13.12 -0.35 1.84
N ALA A 27 13.61 -1.01 2.90
CA ALA A 27 14.98 -1.52 2.96
C ALA A 27 15.23 -2.71 2.00
N ARG A 28 14.18 -3.34 1.47
CA ARG A 28 14.24 -4.55 0.63
C ARG A 28 13.68 -4.35 -0.77
N ASP A 29 13.34 -3.12 -1.10
CA ASP A 29 12.87 -2.70 -2.43
C ASP A 29 13.92 -1.81 -3.14
N PRO A 30 15.02 -2.37 -3.64
CA PRO A 30 16.05 -1.60 -4.34
C PRO A 30 15.55 -1.04 -5.68
N ARG A 31 14.48 -1.59 -6.23
CA ARG A 31 13.86 -1.10 -7.47
C ARG A 31 12.96 0.12 -7.23
N GLY A 32 12.59 0.39 -5.98
CA GLY A 32 11.68 1.48 -5.65
C GLY A 32 10.28 1.30 -6.24
N ALA A 33 9.84 0.05 -6.38
CA ALA A 33 8.53 -0.29 -6.92
C ALA A 33 7.39 -0.02 -5.93
N CYS A 34 7.70 0.03 -4.62
CA CYS A 34 6.75 0.33 -3.57
C CYS A 34 6.69 1.83 -3.26
N PHE A 35 5.49 2.35 -3.24
CA PHE A 35 5.15 3.71 -2.80
C PHE A 35 4.31 3.62 -1.54
N PHE A 36 4.55 4.51 -0.59
CA PHE A 36 3.83 4.53 0.68
C PHE A 36 3.09 5.84 0.82
N VAL A 37 1.80 5.76 1.08
CA VAL A 37 0.93 6.92 1.29
C VAL A 37 0.20 6.72 2.60
N THR A 38 0.09 7.78 3.40
CA THR A 38 -0.72 7.72 4.62
C THR A 38 -2.21 7.84 4.27
N GLN A 39 -3.03 6.99 4.89
CA GLN A 39 -4.47 7.02 4.66
C GLN A 39 -5.11 8.34 5.08
N GLN A 40 -4.46 9.06 6.02
CA GLN A 40 -4.90 10.36 6.53
C GLN A 40 -4.64 11.51 5.56
N SER A 41 -3.73 11.36 4.60
CA SER A 41 -3.43 12.40 3.60
C SER A 41 -4.55 12.52 2.56
N ASP A 42 -4.66 13.71 1.95
CA ASP A 42 -5.63 13.96 0.88
C ASP A 42 -5.45 12.96 -0.28
N GLU A 43 -4.19 12.68 -0.65
CA GLU A 43 -3.83 11.70 -1.67
C GLU A 43 -4.29 10.28 -1.28
N GLY A 44 -4.10 9.90 0.00
CA GLY A 44 -4.54 8.60 0.52
C GLY A 44 -6.05 8.45 0.50
N GLN A 45 -6.77 9.49 0.89
CA GLN A 45 -8.23 9.51 0.88
C GLN A 45 -8.79 9.43 -0.55
N MET A 46 -8.21 10.19 -1.48
CA MET A 46 -8.58 10.13 -2.90
C MET A 46 -8.38 8.73 -3.48
N LEU A 47 -7.25 8.08 -3.17
CA LEU A 47 -6.98 6.72 -3.62
C LEU A 47 -7.96 5.70 -3.04
N LEU A 48 -8.28 5.79 -1.76
CA LEU A 48 -9.26 4.91 -1.12
C LEU A 48 -10.64 5.06 -1.76
N GLN A 49 -11.10 6.30 -1.95
CA GLN A 49 -12.39 6.60 -2.58
C GLN A 49 -12.44 6.10 -4.03
N ALA A 50 -11.39 6.34 -4.82
CA ALA A 50 -11.31 5.87 -6.20
C ALA A 50 -11.41 4.35 -6.35
N HIS A 51 -11.03 3.60 -5.30
CA HIS A 51 -11.11 2.14 -5.28
C HIS A 51 -12.28 1.61 -4.43
N GLY A 52 -13.22 2.47 -4.02
CA GLY A 52 -14.39 2.09 -3.21
C GLY A 52 -14.00 1.50 -1.84
N ARG A 53 -12.91 1.98 -1.25
CA ARG A 53 -12.42 1.52 0.07
C ARG A 53 -12.77 2.52 1.15
N PRO A 54 -13.16 2.06 2.35
CA PRO A 54 -13.47 2.94 3.47
C PRO A 54 -12.19 3.63 3.97
N VAL A 55 -12.34 4.87 4.45
CA VAL A 55 -11.29 5.63 5.12
C VAL A 55 -11.44 5.41 6.63
N ASP A 56 -11.14 4.21 7.11
CA ASP A 56 -11.40 3.81 8.50
C ASP A 56 -10.13 3.52 9.32
N LEU A 57 -8.96 3.61 8.70
CA LEU A 57 -7.64 3.34 9.29
C LEU A 57 -7.51 1.93 9.90
N THR A 58 -8.47 1.05 9.71
CA THR A 58 -8.49 -0.26 10.37
C THR A 58 -7.57 -1.27 9.69
N THR A 59 -7.30 -1.08 8.40
CA THR A 59 -6.57 -2.06 7.61
C THR A 59 -5.59 -1.40 6.63
N ILE A 60 -4.52 -2.15 6.29
CA ILE A 60 -3.63 -1.78 5.19
C ILE A 60 -4.34 -2.04 3.87
N VAL A 61 -4.21 -1.09 2.94
CA VAL A 61 -4.70 -1.23 1.56
C VAL A 61 -3.50 -1.18 0.61
N THR A 62 -3.44 -2.11 -0.33
CA THR A 62 -2.42 -2.12 -1.38
C THR A 62 -3.10 -1.97 -2.73
N ILE A 63 -2.61 -1.04 -3.53
CA ILE A 63 -3.06 -0.82 -4.91
C ILE A 63 -1.91 -1.21 -5.83
N GLU A 64 -2.14 -2.18 -6.68
CA GLU A 64 -1.19 -2.66 -7.70
C GLU A 64 -1.53 -2.04 -9.04
N ARG A 65 -0.53 -1.48 -9.72
CA ARG A 65 -0.63 -1.07 -11.12
C ARG A 65 0.10 -2.09 -11.98
N TYR A 66 -0.59 -2.60 -12.96
CA TYR A 66 -0.02 -3.54 -13.92
C TYR A 66 0.43 -2.81 -15.19
N PRO A 67 1.49 -3.29 -15.86
CA PRO A 67 1.91 -2.73 -17.12
C PRO A 67 0.79 -2.87 -18.15
N GLU A 68 0.77 -1.94 -19.09
CA GLU A 68 -0.14 -1.99 -20.22
C GLU A 68 0.05 -3.31 -20.98
N THR A 69 -1.04 -4.03 -21.18
CA THR A 69 -0.99 -5.25 -21.98
C THR A 69 -0.94 -4.89 -23.46
N ALA A 70 -0.30 -5.75 -24.26
CA ALA A 70 -0.16 -5.56 -25.72
C ALA A 70 -1.48 -5.38 -26.49
N GLN A 71 -2.62 -5.48 -25.81
CA GLN A 71 -3.97 -5.33 -26.36
C GLN A 71 -4.56 -3.93 -26.13
N GLY A 72 -3.76 -2.94 -25.66
CA GLY A 72 -4.19 -1.53 -25.59
C GLY A 72 -5.24 -1.21 -24.52
N VAL A 73 -5.54 -2.13 -23.60
CA VAL A 73 -6.37 -1.83 -22.43
C VAL A 73 -5.47 -1.14 -21.42
N GLY A 74 -5.76 0.14 -21.14
CA GLY A 74 -4.97 1.00 -20.25
C GLY A 74 -4.60 0.34 -18.92
N HIS A 75 -3.64 0.90 -18.22
CA HIS A 75 -3.09 0.38 -16.96
C HIS A 75 -4.18 -0.10 -16.00
N ALA A 76 -4.30 -1.42 -15.84
CA ALA A 76 -5.22 -1.99 -14.87
C ALA A 76 -4.70 -1.75 -13.45
N THR A 77 -5.55 -1.27 -12.57
CA THR A 77 -5.28 -1.16 -11.14
C THR A 77 -6.15 -2.14 -10.35
N ALA A 78 -5.58 -2.76 -9.34
CA ALA A 78 -6.31 -3.66 -8.46
C ALA A 78 -6.02 -3.31 -7.00
N SER A 79 -7.06 -3.24 -6.16
CA SER A 79 -6.92 -2.94 -4.74
C SER A 79 -7.14 -4.17 -3.87
N PHE A 80 -6.27 -4.36 -2.89
CA PHE A 80 -6.29 -5.46 -1.95
C PHE A 80 -6.24 -4.94 -0.51
N VAL A 81 -6.79 -5.71 0.42
CA VAL A 81 -6.88 -5.33 1.83
C VAL A 81 -6.33 -6.43 2.73
N LYS A 82 -6.08 -6.08 4.00
CA LYS A 82 -5.70 -7.00 5.09
C LYS A 82 -4.46 -7.85 4.75
N SER A 83 -4.54 -9.15 5.04
CA SER A 83 -3.44 -10.10 4.82
C SER A 83 -3.01 -10.16 3.35
N THR A 84 -3.96 -10.09 2.43
CA THR A 84 -3.69 -10.09 0.99
C THR A 84 -2.89 -8.86 0.56
N ALA A 85 -3.21 -7.67 1.10
CA ALA A 85 -2.45 -6.44 0.83
C ALA A 85 -0.99 -6.57 1.25
N VAL A 86 -0.73 -7.06 2.46
CA VAL A 86 0.63 -7.28 2.99
C VAL A 86 1.41 -8.26 2.12
N LEU A 87 0.85 -9.43 1.84
CA LEU A 87 1.53 -10.47 1.06
C LEU A 87 1.80 -10.03 -0.39
N ARG A 88 0.91 -9.24 -0.98
CA ARG A 88 1.12 -8.71 -2.32
C ARG A 88 2.22 -7.66 -2.36
N ALA A 89 2.32 -6.79 -1.36
CA ALA A 89 3.47 -5.89 -1.23
C ALA A 89 4.80 -6.66 -1.12
N MET A 90 4.80 -7.83 -0.46
CA MET A 90 6.00 -8.67 -0.36
C MET A 90 6.44 -9.28 -1.69
N ARG A 91 5.54 -9.46 -2.66
CA ARG A 91 5.87 -10.07 -3.97
C ARG A 91 6.86 -9.26 -4.80
N VAL A 92 6.92 -7.96 -4.60
CA VAL A 92 7.83 -7.08 -5.36
C VAL A 92 9.20 -6.93 -4.71
N LEU A 93 9.40 -7.49 -3.51
CA LEU A 93 10.67 -7.44 -2.79
C LEU A 93 11.71 -8.37 -3.40
N CYS A 94 12.97 -7.97 -3.30
CA CYS A 94 14.10 -8.78 -3.72
C CYS A 94 14.48 -9.83 -2.67
N GLY A 95 15.22 -10.86 -3.10
CA GLY A 95 15.68 -11.95 -2.23
C GLY A 95 14.60 -12.99 -1.96
N LEU A 96 14.67 -13.65 -0.81
CA LEU A 96 13.75 -14.72 -0.41
C LEU A 96 12.36 -14.22 0.05
N TRP A 97 12.17 -12.90 0.19
CA TRP A 97 10.95 -12.33 0.77
C TRP A 97 9.70 -12.56 -0.07
N TRP A 98 9.86 -12.72 -1.40
CA TRP A 98 8.75 -13.08 -2.28
C TRP A 98 8.15 -14.46 -1.92
N LEU A 99 8.91 -15.35 -1.25
CA LEU A 99 8.39 -16.64 -0.78
C LEU A 99 7.25 -16.48 0.23
N LEU A 100 7.20 -15.36 0.96
CA LEU A 100 6.05 -15.05 1.82
C LEU A 100 4.74 -14.94 1.03
N ALA A 101 4.81 -14.66 -0.26
CA ALA A 101 3.64 -14.71 -1.12
C ALA A 101 3.07 -16.13 -1.27
N ALA A 102 3.83 -17.19 -0.95
CA ALA A 102 3.29 -18.55 -0.91
C ALA A 102 2.15 -18.69 0.12
N PHE A 103 2.14 -17.85 1.16
CA PHE A 103 1.02 -17.81 2.10
C PHE A 103 -0.30 -17.37 1.44
N LEU A 104 -0.28 -16.81 0.21
CA LEU A 104 -1.49 -16.57 -0.56
C LEU A 104 -2.25 -17.87 -0.91
N LEU A 105 -1.59 -19.02 -0.85
CA LEU A 105 -2.21 -20.33 -1.02
C LEU A 105 -3.08 -20.74 0.18
N VAL A 106 -2.81 -20.17 1.36
CA VAL A 106 -3.63 -20.38 2.55
C VAL A 106 -4.99 -19.68 2.36
N PRO A 107 -6.12 -20.30 2.73
CA PRO A 107 -7.44 -19.68 2.63
C PRO A 107 -7.48 -18.28 3.27
N CYS A 108 -8.06 -17.31 2.57
CA CYS A 108 -8.08 -15.90 3.02
C CYS A 108 -8.75 -15.75 4.40
N ALA A 109 -9.80 -16.52 4.68
CA ALA A 109 -10.51 -16.46 5.96
C ALA A 109 -9.56 -16.73 7.15
N LEU A 110 -8.70 -17.75 7.05
CA LEU A 110 -7.74 -18.07 8.11
C LEU A 110 -6.67 -16.99 8.26
N ARG A 111 -6.13 -16.50 7.15
CA ARG A 111 -5.12 -15.42 7.16
C ARG A 111 -5.69 -14.12 7.72
N ASP A 112 -6.90 -13.78 7.32
CA ASP A 112 -7.55 -12.54 7.74
C ASP A 112 -7.98 -12.60 9.20
N CYS A 113 -8.30 -13.77 9.75
CA CYS A 113 -8.52 -13.97 11.18
C CYS A 113 -7.26 -13.61 11.98
N CYS A 114 -6.10 -14.13 11.59
CA CYS A 114 -4.83 -13.79 12.22
C CYS A 114 -4.48 -12.30 12.04
N TYR A 115 -4.73 -11.76 10.85
CA TYR A 115 -4.52 -10.34 10.58
C TYR A 115 -5.39 -9.45 11.48
N ASP A 116 -6.69 -9.75 11.58
CA ASP A 116 -7.63 -8.97 12.37
C ASP A 116 -7.29 -9.01 13.86
N LEU A 117 -6.80 -10.15 14.36
CA LEU A 117 -6.33 -10.28 15.75
C LEU A 117 -5.16 -9.31 16.02
N VAL A 118 -4.17 -9.28 15.12
CA VAL A 118 -3.03 -8.34 15.22
C VAL A 118 -3.48 -6.90 15.02
N ALA A 119 -4.31 -6.63 14.02
CA ALA A 119 -4.77 -5.29 13.69
C ALA A 119 -5.57 -4.64 14.83
N ARG A 120 -6.45 -5.41 15.50
CA ARG A 120 -7.22 -4.92 16.66
C ARG A 120 -6.33 -4.61 17.86
N ASN A 121 -5.29 -5.39 18.06
CA ASN A 121 -4.39 -5.24 19.21
C ASN A 121 -3.12 -4.43 18.90
N ARG A 122 -2.93 -3.98 17.66
CA ARG A 122 -1.68 -3.34 17.19
C ARG A 122 -1.25 -2.14 18.04
N ILE A 123 -2.22 -1.32 18.49
CA ILE A 123 -1.93 -0.15 19.32
C ILE A 123 -1.53 -0.58 20.74
N ALA A 124 -2.18 -1.61 21.30
CA ALA A 124 -1.84 -2.14 22.62
C ALA A 124 -0.48 -2.86 22.61
N LEU A 125 -0.15 -3.58 21.53
CA LEU A 125 1.08 -4.36 21.41
C LEU A 125 2.30 -3.52 21.01
N PHE A 126 2.12 -2.59 20.08
CA PHE A 126 3.22 -1.83 19.46
C PHE A 126 3.20 -0.34 19.79
N GLY A 127 2.08 0.17 20.32
CA GLY A 127 1.89 1.57 20.68
C GLY A 127 1.57 2.46 19.48
N ARG A 128 1.16 3.70 19.81
CA ARG A 128 1.05 4.79 18.83
C ARG A 128 2.40 5.47 18.66
N GLN A 129 2.61 6.01 17.47
CA GLN A 129 3.71 6.90 17.22
C GLN A 129 3.34 8.27 17.81
N GLU A 130 4.11 8.78 18.76
CA GLU A 130 3.93 10.16 19.20
C GLU A 130 4.19 11.10 18.02
N ALA A 131 3.35 12.11 17.85
CA ALA A 131 3.42 13.07 16.75
C ALA A 131 4.79 13.80 16.66
N CYS A 132 5.58 13.78 17.73
CA CYS A 132 6.93 14.33 17.80
C CYS A 132 8.05 13.38 17.33
N ALA A 133 7.78 12.08 17.21
CA ALA A 133 8.74 11.15 16.64
C ALA A 133 8.65 11.24 15.12
N LEU A 134 9.18 12.33 14.57
CA LEU A 134 9.39 12.50 13.14
C LEU A 134 10.01 11.22 12.58
N PRO A 135 9.36 10.57 11.60
CA PRO A 135 9.95 9.38 11.00
C PRO A 135 11.37 9.72 10.54
N PRO A 136 12.34 8.79 10.65
CA PRO A 136 13.70 9.01 10.16
C PRO A 136 13.66 9.64 8.77
N ALA A 137 14.63 10.53 8.45
CA ALA A 137 14.65 11.28 7.19
C ALA A 137 14.48 10.36 5.96
N VAL A 138 14.95 9.11 6.04
CA VAL A 138 14.76 8.07 5.01
C VAL A 138 13.28 7.71 4.86
N LEU A 139 12.55 7.58 5.96
CA LEU A 139 11.13 7.22 5.94
C LEU A 139 10.27 8.36 5.40
N ARG A 140 10.62 9.63 5.72
CA ARG A 140 9.96 10.81 5.15
C ARG A 140 10.11 10.91 3.64
N LYS A 141 11.29 10.53 3.11
CA LYS A 141 11.52 10.51 1.66
C LYS A 141 10.74 9.39 0.95
N GLN A 142 10.34 8.36 1.66
CA GLN A 142 9.62 7.22 1.10
C GLN A 142 8.12 7.28 1.34
N ILE A 143 7.68 7.85 2.47
CA ILE A 143 6.27 8.17 2.72
C ILE A 143 5.92 9.43 1.93
N ASN A 144 4.79 9.40 1.22
CA ASN A 144 4.32 10.48 0.35
C ASN A 144 5.31 10.85 -0.78
N ARG A 145 6.13 9.89 -1.23
CA ARG A 145 6.82 10.04 -2.50
C ARG A 145 5.77 10.14 -3.60
N PRO A 146 5.84 11.16 -4.48
CA PRO A 146 4.83 11.34 -5.52
C PRO A 146 4.71 10.04 -6.34
N VAL A 147 3.49 9.55 -6.42
CA VAL A 147 3.18 8.35 -7.21
C VAL A 147 3.08 8.79 -8.67
N PRO A 148 3.99 8.36 -9.57
CA PRO A 148 4.13 8.96 -10.91
C PRO A 148 2.83 8.97 -11.72
N TRP A 149 2.01 7.92 -11.57
CA TRP A 149 0.78 7.77 -12.34
C TRP A 149 -0.45 8.49 -11.75
N LEU A 150 -0.38 8.97 -10.50
CA LEU A 150 -1.47 9.79 -9.93
C LEU A 150 -1.54 11.17 -10.59
N ALA A 151 -0.40 11.74 -10.96
CA ALA A 151 -0.35 12.99 -11.70
C ALA A 151 -1.05 12.88 -13.07
N GLU A 152 -1.07 11.70 -13.66
CA GLU A 152 -1.77 11.42 -14.92
C GLU A 152 -3.29 11.32 -14.71
N GLN A 153 -3.74 10.74 -13.60
CA GLN A 153 -5.17 10.62 -13.29
C GLN A 153 -5.82 11.97 -12.94
N GLY A 154 -5.10 12.86 -12.27
CA GLY A 154 -5.59 14.22 -11.98
C GLY A 154 -5.91 15.02 -13.24
N LYS A 155 -5.15 14.87 -14.30
CA LYS A 155 -5.41 15.53 -15.60
C LYS A 155 -6.67 15.00 -16.30
N VAL A 156 -7.02 13.73 -16.09
CA VAL A 156 -8.23 13.12 -16.70
C VAL A 156 -9.50 13.62 -16.00
N VAL A 157 -9.44 13.83 -14.69
CA VAL A 157 -10.59 14.34 -13.90
C VAL A 157 -10.90 15.81 -14.22
N GLU A 158 -9.86 16.63 -14.41
CA GLU A 158 -10.04 18.04 -14.81
C GLU A 158 -10.56 18.19 -16.25
N SER A 159 -10.15 17.32 -17.17
CA SER A 159 -10.62 17.32 -18.55
C SER A 159 -12.10 16.89 -18.70
N GLY A 160 -12.67 16.16 -17.75
CA GLY A 160 -14.07 15.72 -17.76
C GLY A 160 -15.07 16.72 -17.18
N LYS A 161 -14.63 17.85 -16.61
CA LYS A 161 -15.48 18.88 -16.00
C LYS A 161 -15.80 20.06 -16.92
N GLY A 162 -15.39 19.99 -18.18
CA GLY A 162 -15.57 21.06 -19.17
C GLY A 162 -16.41 20.61 -20.38
N SER A 163 -17.64 20.14 -20.16
CA SER A 163 -18.64 20.01 -21.24
C SER A 163 -20.04 20.11 -20.66
#